data_2c97fb2e9dc5e5dc2d5dcb466683bd45
#
_entry.id   2c97fb2e9dc5e5dc2d5dcb466683bd45
#
_cell.length_a   1.000
_cell.length_b   1.000
_cell.length_c   1.000
_cell.angle_alpha   90.00
_cell.angle_beta   90.00
_cell.angle_gamma   90.00
#
_symmetry.space_group_name_H-M   'P 1'
#
loop_
_entity.id
_entity.type
_entity.pdbx_description
1 polymer ?
#
loop_
_entity_poly.entity_id
_entity_poly.type
_entity_poly.pdbx_seq_one_letter_code
_entity_poly.pdbx_strand_id
1 'polypeptide(L)'
;MVRKATKRDVQAIIELLHQVDMVHHVIRPDLFKPNTTKYNEQELESLLEDERKPVFVYDDGQVLGHAFCLITEVKGHKLLQNIKTLYIDDICVDEKARGKHVGTALYEYVRDYAKSIGCNNITLNVWEGNDPALSFYRNMGMKVQKTTMEIIL
;
A
#
# COMPACT_ATOMS: atom_id res chain seq x y z
N MET A 1 -1.47 -8.17 -15.38
CA MET A 1 -0.04 -7.79 -15.37
C MET A 1 0.16 -6.58 -14.49
N VAL A 2 1.21 -6.58 -13.67
CA VAL A 2 1.54 -5.42 -12.82
C VAL A 2 2.49 -4.48 -13.55
N ARG A 3 2.24 -3.20 -13.47
CA ARG A 3 3.04 -2.13 -14.08
C ARG A 3 2.99 -0.86 -13.25
N LYS A 4 3.87 0.08 -13.52
CA LYS A 4 3.80 1.43 -12.92
C LYS A 4 2.52 2.13 -13.37
N ALA A 5 1.87 2.83 -12.43
CA ALA A 5 0.68 3.62 -12.72
C ALA A 5 1.03 4.85 -13.58
N THR A 6 0.08 5.28 -14.38
CA THR A 6 0.16 6.47 -15.22
C THR A 6 -1.06 7.35 -15.01
N LYS A 7 -1.06 8.56 -15.55
CA LYS A 7 -2.19 9.51 -15.42
C LYS A 7 -3.54 8.94 -15.88
N ARG A 8 -3.53 8.05 -16.86
CA ARG A 8 -4.76 7.39 -17.33
C ARG A 8 -5.41 6.45 -16.33
N ASP A 9 -4.67 6.04 -15.30
CA ASP A 9 -5.16 5.12 -14.27
C ASP A 9 -5.82 5.85 -13.09
N VAL A 10 -5.74 7.18 -13.04
CA VAL A 10 -6.14 8.00 -11.90
C VAL A 10 -7.59 7.73 -11.47
N GLN A 11 -8.54 7.68 -12.40
CA GLN A 11 -9.94 7.44 -12.06
C GLN A 11 -10.15 6.05 -11.45
N ALA A 12 -9.57 5.03 -12.05
CA ALA A 12 -9.67 3.67 -11.54
C ALA A 12 -9.02 3.53 -10.15
N ILE A 13 -7.90 4.21 -9.92
CA ILE A 13 -7.24 4.23 -8.60
C ILE A 13 -8.13 4.91 -7.56
N ILE A 14 -8.78 6.03 -7.89
CA ILE A 14 -9.69 6.73 -6.97
C ILE A 14 -10.87 5.83 -6.57
N GLU A 15 -11.44 5.09 -7.51
CA GLU A 15 -12.51 4.13 -7.20
C GLU A 15 -12.05 3.04 -6.23
N LEU A 16 -10.83 2.54 -6.41
CA LEU A 16 -10.24 1.57 -5.49
C LEU A 16 -9.92 2.17 -4.11
N LEU A 17 -9.47 3.43 -4.06
CA LEU A 17 -9.26 4.15 -2.79
C LEU A 17 -10.55 4.27 -1.99
N HIS A 18 -11.68 4.51 -2.64
CA HIS A 18 -12.99 4.50 -1.97
C HIS A 18 -13.25 3.18 -1.26
N GLN A 19 -12.96 2.05 -1.90
CA GLN A 19 -13.18 0.73 -1.30
C GLN A 19 -12.31 0.52 -0.06
N VAL A 20 -11.02 0.82 -0.12
CA VAL A 20 -10.10 0.60 1.00
C VAL A 20 -10.33 1.60 2.14
N ASP A 21 -10.66 2.84 1.83
CA ASP A 21 -10.94 3.86 2.84
C ASP A 21 -12.21 3.52 3.63
N MET A 22 -13.20 2.91 3.00
CA MET A 22 -14.38 2.38 3.69
C MET A 22 -14.05 1.20 4.61
N VAL A 23 -13.12 0.33 4.24
CA VAL A 23 -12.64 -0.74 5.12
C VAL A 23 -12.02 -0.16 6.39
N HIS A 24 -11.18 0.85 6.26
CA HIS A 24 -10.58 1.54 7.42
C HIS A 24 -11.64 2.22 8.29
N HIS A 25 -12.63 2.87 7.69
CA HIS A 25 -13.74 3.47 8.44
C HIS A 25 -14.54 2.43 9.25
N VAL A 26 -14.82 1.28 8.67
CA VAL A 26 -15.54 0.20 9.38
C VAL A 26 -14.74 -0.32 10.58
N ILE A 27 -13.42 -0.45 10.44
CA ILE A 27 -12.54 -0.95 11.51
C ILE A 27 -12.34 0.10 12.61
N ARG A 28 -12.11 1.36 12.23
CA ARG A 28 -11.85 2.48 13.15
C ARG A 28 -12.68 3.70 12.77
N PRO A 29 -13.99 3.67 13.02
CA PRO A 29 -14.88 4.81 12.68
C PRO A 29 -14.57 6.08 13.49
N ASP A 30 -13.87 5.94 14.61
CA ASP A 30 -13.36 7.03 15.44
C ASP A 30 -12.19 7.78 14.80
N LEU A 31 -11.44 7.15 13.89
CA LEU A 31 -10.27 7.73 13.23
C LEU A 31 -10.52 8.08 11.77
N PHE A 32 -11.28 7.27 11.04
CA PHE A 32 -11.47 7.41 9.59
C PHE A 32 -12.85 7.92 9.24
N LYS A 33 -12.91 8.97 8.43
CA LYS A 33 -14.17 9.51 7.90
C LYS A 33 -14.80 8.54 6.89
N PRO A 34 -16.14 8.45 6.85
CA PRO A 34 -16.82 7.69 5.81
C PRO A 34 -16.85 8.45 4.47
N ASN A 35 -17.02 7.72 3.38
CA ASN A 35 -17.28 8.27 2.04
C ASN A 35 -16.28 9.32 1.57
N THR A 36 -15.01 9.12 1.88
CA THR A 36 -13.92 9.99 1.42
C THR A 36 -12.87 9.20 0.68
N THR A 37 -11.96 9.90 0.01
CA THR A 37 -10.74 9.33 -0.57
C THR A 37 -9.52 10.05 -0.05
N LYS A 38 -8.42 9.32 0.08
CA LYS A 38 -7.14 9.84 0.53
C LYS A 38 -6.59 10.94 -0.40
N TYR A 39 -6.84 10.83 -1.70
CA TYR A 39 -6.35 11.75 -2.72
C TYR A 39 -7.48 12.16 -3.68
N ASN A 40 -7.47 13.43 -4.10
CA ASN A 40 -8.21 13.87 -5.28
C ASN A 40 -7.38 13.63 -6.55
N GLU A 41 -7.96 13.94 -7.73
CA GLU A 41 -7.28 13.71 -9.02
C GLU A 41 -5.95 14.46 -9.13
N GLN A 42 -5.91 15.74 -8.77
CA GLN A 42 -4.70 16.57 -8.85
C GLN A 42 -3.62 16.07 -7.90
N GLU A 43 -3.98 15.73 -6.68
CA GLU A 43 -3.06 15.18 -5.68
C GLU A 43 -2.47 13.85 -6.15
N LEU A 44 -3.30 12.99 -6.73
CA LEU A 44 -2.86 11.70 -7.25
C LEU A 44 -1.95 11.86 -8.48
N GLU A 45 -2.29 12.76 -9.40
CA GLU A 45 -1.43 13.06 -10.55
C GLU A 45 -0.05 13.55 -10.12
N SER A 46 0.01 14.44 -9.12
CA SER A 46 1.27 14.91 -8.55
C SER A 46 2.05 13.78 -7.87
N LEU A 47 1.36 12.89 -7.16
CA LEU A 47 1.96 11.73 -6.52
C LEU A 47 2.65 10.81 -7.52
N LEU A 48 2.02 10.60 -8.69
CA LEU A 48 2.57 9.72 -9.73
C LEU A 48 3.90 10.23 -10.32
N GLU A 49 4.23 11.51 -10.15
CA GLU A 49 5.49 12.12 -10.58
C GLU A 49 6.60 12.00 -9.52
N ASP A 50 6.26 11.63 -8.29
CA ASP A 50 7.22 11.48 -7.19
C ASP A 50 7.89 10.10 -7.22
N GLU A 51 9.17 10.07 -7.56
CA GLU A 51 9.95 8.82 -7.64
C GLU A 51 10.12 8.11 -6.28
N ARG A 52 9.96 8.84 -5.17
CA ARG A 52 10.00 8.26 -3.83
C ARG A 52 8.70 7.59 -3.42
N LYS A 53 7.64 7.83 -4.17
CA LYS A 53 6.29 7.31 -3.90
C LYS A 53 5.75 6.54 -5.10
N PRO A 54 6.42 5.43 -5.49
CA PRO A 54 5.98 4.67 -6.64
C PRO A 54 4.60 4.06 -6.42
N VAL A 55 3.78 4.12 -7.45
CA VAL A 55 2.45 3.51 -7.48
C VAL A 55 2.41 2.48 -8.59
N PHE A 56 1.93 1.29 -8.26
CA PHE A 56 1.77 0.19 -9.21
C PHE A 56 0.31 -0.20 -9.33
N VAL A 57 -0.08 -0.66 -10.51
CA VAL A 57 -1.43 -1.16 -10.78
C VAL A 57 -1.36 -2.56 -11.37
N TYR A 58 -2.36 -3.38 -11.06
CA TYR A 58 -2.62 -4.62 -11.78
C TYR A 58 -3.62 -4.34 -12.89
N ASP A 59 -3.19 -4.53 -14.12
CA ASP A 59 -3.95 -4.25 -15.33
C ASP A 59 -4.22 -5.53 -16.12
N ASP A 60 -5.47 -5.83 -16.34
CA ASP A 60 -5.96 -6.95 -17.13
C ASP A 60 -7.03 -6.46 -18.13
N GLY A 61 -6.69 -5.41 -18.88
CA GLY A 61 -7.63 -4.65 -19.70
C GLY A 61 -8.40 -3.60 -18.91
N GLN A 62 -8.42 -3.74 -17.60
CA GLN A 62 -8.90 -2.76 -16.63
C GLN A 62 -8.04 -2.86 -15.36
N VAL A 63 -7.97 -1.78 -14.60
CA VAL A 63 -7.23 -1.75 -13.34
C VAL A 63 -8.03 -2.49 -12.27
N LEU A 64 -7.48 -3.59 -11.76
CA LEU A 64 -8.12 -4.45 -10.75
C LEU A 64 -7.51 -4.30 -9.36
N GLY A 65 -6.47 -3.55 -9.21
CA GLY A 65 -5.81 -3.30 -7.94
C GLY A 65 -4.67 -2.31 -8.06
N HIS A 66 -4.24 -1.78 -6.91
CA HIS A 66 -3.09 -0.88 -6.84
C HIS A 66 -2.23 -1.18 -5.61
N ALA A 67 -0.99 -0.69 -5.65
CA ALA A 67 -0.09 -0.62 -4.51
C ALA A 67 0.53 0.78 -4.44
N PHE A 68 0.36 1.46 -3.31
CA PHE A 68 1.04 2.71 -2.97
C PHE A 68 2.26 2.41 -2.12
N CYS A 69 3.40 2.93 -2.51
CA CYS A 69 4.66 2.71 -1.82
C CYS A 69 5.34 4.03 -1.45
N LEU A 70 6.21 3.97 -0.45
CA LEU A 70 7.07 5.07 -0.05
C LEU A 70 8.47 4.52 0.20
N ILE A 71 9.47 5.12 -0.46
CA ILE A 71 10.87 4.76 -0.25
C ILE A 71 11.46 5.71 0.78
N THR A 72 11.98 5.15 1.86
CA THR A 72 12.67 5.90 2.92
C THR A 72 14.09 5.40 3.07
N GLU A 73 14.99 6.28 3.49
CA GLU A 73 16.39 5.94 3.66
C GLU A 73 16.94 6.64 4.90
N VAL A 74 17.59 5.86 5.76
CA VAL A 74 18.33 6.35 6.92
C VAL A 74 19.81 6.25 6.63
N LYS A 75 20.53 7.37 6.68
CA LYS A 75 21.97 7.45 6.49
C LYS A 75 22.62 8.30 7.58
N GLY A 76 23.73 7.81 8.13
CA GLY A 76 24.52 8.57 9.10
C GLY A 76 23.80 8.89 10.40
N HIS A 77 22.77 8.14 10.77
CA HIS A 77 22.03 8.32 12.02
C HIS A 77 22.88 7.87 13.21
N LYS A 78 22.81 8.60 14.32
CA LYS A 78 23.62 8.29 15.50
C LYS A 78 23.29 6.95 16.14
N LEU A 79 22.01 6.53 16.06
CA LEU A 79 21.52 5.31 16.70
C LEU A 79 21.25 4.19 15.71
N LEU A 80 20.73 4.50 14.53
CA LEU A 80 20.27 3.52 13.55
C LEU A 80 21.35 3.23 12.51
N GLN A 81 21.41 1.98 12.06
CA GLN A 81 22.20 1.59 10.90
C GLN A 81 21.66 2.26 9.62
N ASN A 82 22.50 2.36 8.59
CA ASN A 82 22.03 2.78 7.28
C ASN A 82 21.06 1.73 6.74
N ILE A 83 19.84 2.15 6.43
CA ILE A 83 18.81 1.26 5.92
C ILE A 83 17.94 1.97 4.89
N LYS A 84 17.66 1.29 3.80
CA LYS A 84 16.70 1.69 2.79
C LYS A 84 15.47 0.78 2.88
N THR A 85 14.31 1.38 3.08
CA THR A 85 13.05 0.68 3.29
C THR A 85 12.05 1.07 2.21
N LEU A 86 11.34 0.08 1.66
CA LEU A 86 10.11 0.34 0.94
C LEU A 86 8.95 0.11 1.90
N TYR A 87 8.21 1.16 2.17
CA TYR A 87 6.97 1.09 2.95
C TYR A 87 5.79 0.93 2.00
N ILE A 88 4.98 -0.11 2.21
CA ILE A 88 3.71 -0.28 1.51
C ILE A 88 2.66 0.49 2.30
N ASP A 89 2.22 1.61 1.75
CA ASP A 89 1.19 2.43 2.37
C ASP A 89 -0.19 1.79 2.20
N ASP A 90 -0.41 1.16 1.04
CA ASP A 90 -1.69 0.55 0.72
C ASP A 90 -1.57 -0.47 -0.41
N ILE A 91 -2.24 -1.61 -0.27
CA ILE A 91 -2.55 -2.53 -1.38
C ILE A 91 -4.06 -2.75 -1.37
N CYS A 92 -4.70 -2.38 -2.46
CA CYS A 92 -6.13 -2.58 -2.66
C CYS A 92 -6.40 -3.45 -3.88
N VAL A 93 -7.32 -4.38 -3.73
CA VAL A 93 -7.83 -5.21 -4.83
C VAL A 93 -9.32 -4.96 -4.95
N ASP A 94 -9.79 -4.72 -6.17
CA ASP A 94 -11.22 -4.57 -6.47
C ASP A 94 -11.99 -5.76 -5.89
N GLU A 95 -13.10 -5.49 -5.24
CA GLU A 95 -13.97 -6.52 -4.63
C GLU A 95 -14.34 -7.61 -5.62
N LYS A 96 -14.57 -7.25 -6.89
CA LYS A 96 -14.92 -8.17 -7.98
C LYS A 96 -13.75 -9.06 -8.42
N ALA A 97 -12.52 -8.68 -8.07
CA ALA A 97 -11.29 -9.39 -8.45
C ALA A 97 -10.66 -10.15 -7.29
N ARG A 98 -11.26 -10.16 -6.11
CA ARG A 98 -10.77 -10.93 -4.96
C ARG A 98 -10.76 -12.42 -5.26
N GLY A 99 -9.76 -13.13 -4.72
CA GLY A 99 -9.56 -14.55 -4.97
C GLY A 99 -8.90 -14.90 -6.32
N LYS A 100 -8.53 -13.89 -7.12
CA LYS A 100 -7.86 -14.07 -8.41
C LYS A 100 -6.35 -13.80 -8.34
N HIS A 101 -5.76 -13.83 -7.16
CA HIS A 101 -4.33 -13.61 -6.92
C HIS A 101 -3.79 -12.24 -7.33
N VAL A 102 -4.65 -11.24 -7.48
CA VAL A 102 -4.25 -9.85 -7.82
C VAL A 102 -3.36 -9.25 -6.73
N GLY A 103 -3.74 -9.41 -5.47
CA GLY A 103 -2.94 -8.94 -4.33
C GLY A 103 -1.57 -9.61 -4.25
N THR A 104 -1.50 -10.90 -4.48
CA THR A 104 -0.24 -11.65 -4.54
C THR A 104 0.67 -11.12 -5.63
N ALA A 105 0.14 -10.92 -6.84
CA ALA A 105 0.90 -10.38 -7.96
C ALA A 105 1.43 -8.97 -7.68
N LEU A 106 0.62 -8.10 -7.08
CA LEU A 106 1.04 -6.76 -6.66
C LEU A 106 2.15 -6.82 -5.62
N TYR A 107 1.99 -7.63 -4.58
CA TYR A 107 3.00 -7.78 -3.53
C TYR A 107 4.32 -8.32 -4.08
N GLU A 108 4.29 -9.36 -4.90
CA GLU A 108 5.48 -9.94 -5.51
C GLU A 108 6.22 -8.94 -6.40
N TYR A 109 5.48 -8.17 -7.18
CA TYR A 109 6.07 -7.11 -8.00
C TYR A 109 6.75 -6.04 -7.14
N VAL A 110 6.08 -5.58 -6.07
CA VAL A 110 6.64 -4.60 -5.13
C VAL A 110 7.90 -5.15 -4.46
N ARG A 111 7.89 -6.41 -4.06
CA ARG A 111 9.06 -7.08 -3.47
C ARG A 111 10.25 -7.11 -4.44
N ASP A 112 10.01 -7.48 -5.67
CA ASP A 112 11.06 -7.55 -6.69
C ASP A 112 11.58 -6.15 -7.06
N TYR A 113 10.69 -5.18 -7.14
CA TYR A 113 11.06 -3.78 -7.30
C TYR A 113 11.93 -3.28 -6.14
N ALA A 114 11.53 -3.54 -4.90
CA ALA A 114 12.31 -3.15 -3.72
C ALA A 114 13.73 -3.74 -3.75
N LYS A 115 13.86 -5.01 -4.13
CA LYS A 115 15.18 -5.64 -4.32
C LYS A 115 15.99 -4.94 -5.42
N SER A 116 15.36 -4.61 -6.53
CA SER A 116 16.03 -4.00 -7.67
C SER A 116 16.61 -2.63 -7.39
N ILE A 117 16.01 -1.88 -6.45
CA ILE A 117 16.49 -0.55 -6.03
C ILE A 117 17.34 -0.59 -4.75
N GLY A 118 17.69 -1.78 -4.26
CA GLY A 118 18.59 -1.96 -3.12
C GLY A 118 17.97 -1.74 -1.76
N CYS A 119 16.66 -1.93 -1.60
CA CYS A 119 16.04 -1.89 -0.28
C CYS A 119 16.49 -3.05 0.60
N ASN A 120 16.68 -2.78 1.89
CA ASN A 120 17.02 -3.78 2.90
C ASN A 120 15.79 -4.54 3.37
N ASN A 121 14.63 -3.89 3.42
CA ASN A 121 13.38 -4.48 3.88
C ASN A 121 12.15 -3.80 3.25
N ILE A 122 11.01 -4.46 3.47
CA ILE A 122 9.69 -3.91 3.18
C ILE A 122 8.92 -3.89 4.50
N THR A 123 8.25 -2.78 4.78
CA THR A 123 7.39 -2.64 5.96
C THR A 123 6.00 -2.17 5.55
N LEU A 124 5.02 -2.45 6.40
CA LEU A 124 3.66 -1.95 6.30
C LEU A 124 2.99 -1.97 7.67
N ASN A 125 1.86 -1.31 7.79
CA ASN A 125 1.02 -1.34 8.98
C ASN A 125 -0.29 -2.05 8.68
N VAL A 126 -0.77 -2.84 9.63
CA VAL A 126 -2.08 -3.48 9.59
C VAL A 126 -2.84 -3.07 10.86
N TRP A 127 -4.04 -2.52 10.71
CA TRP A 127 -4.89 -2.19 11.85
C TRP A 127 -5.37 -3.45 12.55
N GLU A 128 -5.40 -3.40 13.87
CA GLU A 128 -6.05 -4.44 14.68
C GLU A 128 -7.51 -4.58 14.22
N GLY A 129 -7.95 -5.81 13.99
CA GLY A 129 -9.27 -6.11 13.44
C GLY A 129 -9.30 -6.34 11.93
N ASN A 130 -8.23 -6.03 11.21
CA ASN A 130 -8.11 -6.35 9.78
C ASN A 130 -7.43 -7.72 9.59
N ASP A 131 -8.12 -8.77 10.02
CA ASP A 131 -7.59 -10.14 9.98
C ASP A 131 -7.30 -10.66 8.56
N PRO A 132 -8.11 -10.36 7.53
CA PRO A 132 -7.78 -10.76 6.16
C PRO A 132 -6.45 -10.19 5.67
N ALA A 133 -6.17 -8.92 5.94
CA ALA A 133 -4.90 -8.29 5.57
C ALA A 133 -3.72 -8.92 6.33
N LEU A 134 -3.87 -9.12 7.64
CA LEU A 134 -2.83 -9.73 8.47
C LEU A 134 -2.49 -11.14 7.99
N SER A 135 -3.50 -11.96 7.70
CA SER A 135 -3.32 -13.31 7.16
C SER A 135 -2.63 -13.30 5.81
N PHE A 136 -3.03 -12.38 4.93
CA PHE A 136 -2.42 -12.23 3.61
C PHE A 136 -0.91 -11.95 3.72
N TYR A 137 -0.53 -10.97 4.51
CA TYR A 137 0.89 -10.59 4.64
C TYR A 137 1.72 -11.67 5.37
N ARG A 138 1.16 -12.35 6.37
CA ARG A 138 1.82 -13.50 6.98
C ARG A 138 2.07 -14.63 5.98
N ASN A 139 1.11 -14.92 5.12
CA ASN A 139 1.27 -15.91 4.04
C ASN A 139 2.33 -15.51 3.01
N MET A 140 2.58 -14.20 2.85
CA MET A 140 3.68 -13.70 2.02
C MET A 140 5.04 -13.77 2.71
N GLY A 141 5.11 -14.22 3.97
CA GLY A 141 6.35 -14.36 4.73
C GLY A 141 6.69 -13.17 5.63
N MET A 142 5.79 -12.21 5.76
CA MET A 142 6.02 -11.07 6.66
C MET A 142 5.83 -11.46 8.12
N LYS A 143 6.60 -10.83 8.99
CA LYS A 143 6.57 -11.02 10.45
C LYS A 143 6.33 -9.69 11.14
N VAL A 144 5.75 -9.73 12.32
CA VAL A 144 5.59 -8.54 13.14
C VAL A 144 6.97 -7.97 13.49
N GLN A 145 7.18 -6.69 13.15
CA GLN A 145 8.40 -5.95 13.45
C GLN A 145 8.31 -5.27 14.81
N LYS A 146 7.18 -4.60 15.08
CA LYS A 146 6.91 -3.86 16.31
C LYS A 146 5.39 -3.75 16.50
N THR A 147 4.99 -3.33 17.68
CA THR A 147 3.58 -3.12 18.03
C THR A 147 3.38 -1.70 18.51
N THR A 148 2.35 -1.03 18.04
CA THR A 148 1.87 0.25 18.54
C THR A 148 0.74 0.00 19.53
N MET A 149 0.84 0.60 20.71
CA MET A 149 -0.16 0.51 21.77
C MET A 149 -0.84 1.86 21.91
N GLU A 150 -2.13 1.87 22.22
CA GLU A 150 -2.86 3.11 22.53
C GLU A 150 -3.77 2.93 23.74
N ILE A 151 -4.08 4.04 24.38
CA ILE A 151 -5.17 4.17 25.36
C ILE A 151 -6.01 5.38 24.97
N ILE A 152 -7.32 5.22 24.93
CA ILE A 152 -8.25 6.32 24.65
C ILE A 152 -8.57 7.01 25.98
N LEU A 153 -8.38 8.32 26.05
CA LEU A 153 -8.57 9.15 27.24
C LEU A 153 -9.98 9.70 27.33
#